data_57a47a917f2e0b2b6b4f3e37e9739488
#
_entry.id   57a47a917f2e0b2b6b4f3e37e9739488
#
_cell.length_a   1.000
_cell.length_b   1.000
_cell.length_c   1.000
_cell.angle_alpha   90.00
_cell.angle_beta   90.00
_cell.angle_gamma   90.00
#
_symmetry.space_group_name_H-M   'P 1'
#
loop_
_entity.id
_entity.type
_entity.pdbx_description
1 polymer ?
#
loop_
_entity_poly.entity_id
_entity_poly.type
_entity_poly.pdbx_seq_one_letter_code
_entity_poly.pdbx_strand_id
1 'polypeptide(L)'
;TRSRVWLLYAWCRAADDLTDGQDHGGKMSADHDAAAAVAKIYALTDAVYRGEVTGEPAFDALGLLLTEVDIPRWVIDDIIAGFALDADDWRPRSEKDLLRYCYHVAGAVGVAMALVMGIDPEDQHTMDRAADLGLAFQLANIARDVAEDASADRCYLPVEWLVEMDIPPGQHMHPAFRPRLAV
;
A
#
# COMPACT_ATOMS: atom_id res chain seq x y z
N THR A 1 -15.31 7.99 -15.90
CA THR A 1 -14.54 6.93 -15.19
C THR A 1 -13.02 7.09 -15.41
N ARG A 2 -12.52 7.17 -16.68
CA ARG A 2 -11.06 7.23 -16.95
C ARG A 2 -10.36 8.38 -16.20
N SER A 3 -10.92 9.59 -16.22
CA SER A 3 -10.34 10.74 -15.52
C SER A 3 -10.28 10.52 -14.01
N ARG A 4 -11.33 9.94 -13.40
CA ARG A 4 -11.41 9.63 -11.99
C ARG A 4 -10.33 8.64 -11.55
N VAL A 5 -10.09 7.60 -12.36
CA VAL A 5 -9.00 6.62 -12.13
C VAL A 5 -7.64 7.32 -12.10
N TRP A 6 -7.40 8.27 -13.02
CA TRP A 6 -6.17 9.04 -13.03
C TRP A 6 -5.99 9.93 -11.80
N LEU A 7 -7.08 10.53 -11.28
CA LEU A 7 -7.03 11.35 -10.07
C LEU A 7 -6.67 10.51 -8.85
N LEU A 8 -7.30 9.32 -8.68
CA LEU A 8 -6.95 8.39 -7.60
C LEU A 8 -5.50 7.91 -7.72
N TYR A 9 -5.09 7.50 -8.92
CA TYR A 9 -3.72 7.05 -9.17
C TYR A 9 -2.68 8.14 -8.84
N ALA A 10 -2.93 9.37 -9.25
CA ALA A 10 -2.02 10.49 -9.00
C ALA A 10 -1.82 10.71 -7.50
N TRP A 11 -2.89 10.62 -6.69
CA TRP A 11 -2.80 10.73 -5.25
C TRP A 11 -2.05 9.55 -4.63
N CYS A 12 -2.40 8.30 -4.97
CA CYS A 12 -1.70 7.12 -4.48
C CYS A 12 -0.20 7.20 -4.78
N ARG A 13 0.17 7.56 -6.02
CA ARG A 13 1.57 7.64 -6.44
C ARG A 13 2.33 8.74 -5.70
N ALA A 14 1.72 9.91 -5.49
CA ALA A 14 2.36 10.99 -4.74
C ALA A 14 2.53 10.65 -3.26
N ALA A 15 1.58 9.93 -2.66
CA ALA A 15 1.70 9.46 -1.29
C ALA A 15 2.82 8.42 -1.14
N ASP A 16 2.92 7.48 -2.09
CA ASP A 16 3.98 6.49 -2.20
C ASP A 16 5.37 7.16 -2.33
N ASP A 17 5.53 8.08 -3.30
CA ASP A 17 6.77 8.84 -3.51
C ASP A 17 7.18 9.64 -2.26
N LEU A 18 6.22 10.22 -1.53
CA LEU A 18 6.48 10.93 -0.27
C LEU A 18 7.00 9.98 0.81
N THR A 19 6.42 8.78 0.93
CA THR A 19 6.79 7.79 1.94
C THR A 19 8.17 7.19 1.65
N ASP A 20 8.48 6.94 0.37
CA ASP A 20 9.77 6.39 -0.05
C ASP A 20 10.89 7.44 -0.12
N GLY A 21 10.58 8.74 0.09
CA GLY A 21 11.55 9.82 -0.09
C GLY A 21 12.06 9.94 -1.52
N GLN A 22 11.22 9.57 -2.48
CA GLN A 22 11.54 9.57 -3.91
C GLN A 22 10.87 10.77 -4.59
N ASP A 23 11.51 11.28 -5.65
CA ASP A 23 10.90 12.23 -6.57
C ASP A 23 10.61 11.49 -7.88
N HIS A 24 9.32 11.26 -8.17
CA HIS A 24 8.82 10.52 -9.34
C HIS A 24 9.50 9.16 -9.60
N GLY A 25 9.73 8.37 -8.54
CA GLY A 25 10.40 7.07 -8.64
C GLY A 25 11.93 7.17 -8.79
N GLY A 26 12.51 8.31 -8.42
CA GLY A 26 13.95 8.56 -8.45
C GLY A 26 14.72 7.95 -7.27
N LYS A 27 15.93 8.46 -7.02
CA LYS A 27 16.78 7.98 -5.91
C LYS A 27 16.22 8.44 -4.56
N MET A 28 16.26 7.55 -3.56
CA MET A 28 15.93 7.87 -2.17
C MET A 28 16.83 8.99 -1.63
N SER A 29 16.23 9.92 -0.88
CA SER A 29 16.98 10.94 -0.11
C SER A 29 17.63 10.29 1.12
N ALA A 30 18.90 10.60 1.37
CA ALA A 30 19.65 10.03 2.49
C ALA A 30 19.15 10.49 3.88
N ASP A 31 18.39 11.59 3.96
CA ASP A 31 17.85 12.19 5.20
C ASP A 31 16.30 12.12 5.23
N HIS A 32 15.71 11.07 4.64
CA HIS A 32 14.27 10.94 4.57
C HIS A 32 13.67 10.53 5.93
N ASP A 33 12.74 11.34 6.44
CA ASP A 33 11.93 11.05 7.63
C ASP A 33 10.56 10.49 7.18
N ALA A 34 10.46 9.17 7.11
CA ALA A 34 9.25 8.48 6.69
C ALA A 34 8.05 8.74 7.63
N ALA A 35 8.29 8.90 8.94
CA ALA A 35 7.22 9.23 9.88
C ALA A 35 6.68 10.65 9.65
N ALA A 36 7.56 11.62 9.38
CA ALA A 36 7.14 12.97 9.00
C ALA A 36 6.39 12.97 7.66
N ALA A 37 6.79 12.13 6.70
CA ALA A 37 6.09 11.98 5.43
C ALA A 37 4.66 11.45 5.62
N VAL A 38 4.47 10.40 6.41
CA VAL A 38 3.15 9.86 6.75
C VAL A 38 2.29 10.90 7.46
N ALA A 39 2.84 11.65 8.42
CA ALA A 39 2.13 12.74 9.10
C ALA A 39 1.71 13.84 8.10
N LYS A 40 2.56 14.19 7.12
CA LYS A 40 2.22 15.14 6.05
C LYS A 40 1.08 14.60 5.18
N ILE A 41 1.09 13.31 4.81
CA ILE A 41 0.02 12.68 4.02
C ILE A 41 -1.32 12.78 4.75
N TYR A 42 -1.36 12.46 6.05
CA TYR A 42 -2.58 12.63 6.86
C TYR A 42 -3.05 14.08 6.90
N ALA A 43 -2.16 15.03 7.17
CA ALA A 43 -2.51 16.45 7.27
C ALA A 43 -3.09 17.01 5.96
N LEU A 44 -2.46 16.68 4.81
CA LEU A 44 -2.96 17.08 3.49
C LEU A 44 -4.29 16.42 3.16
N THR A 45 -4.45 15.13 3.48
CA THR A 45 -5.70 14.40 3.27
C THR A 45 -6.82 14.96 4.15
N ASP A 46 -6.53 15.34 5.40
CA ASP A 46 -7.49 16.01 6.28
C ASP A 46 -7.95 17.35 5.70
N ALA A 47 -7.03 18.15 5.16
CA ALA A 47 -7.36 19.41 4.49
C ALA A 47 -8.31 19.19 3.28
N VAL A 48 -8.00 18.16 2.46
CA VAL A 48 -8.85 17.78 1.33
C VAL A 48 -10.29 17.43 1.76
N TYR A 49 -10.44 16.61 2.82
CA TYR A 49 -11.77 16.24 3.34
C TYR A 49 -12.52 17.41 3.99
N ARG A 50 -11.83 18.46 4.40
CA ARG A 50 -12.46 19.74 4.81
C ARG A 50 -12.80 20.64 3.63
N GLY A 51 -12.48 20.25 2.39
CA GLY A 51 -12.70 21.06 1.19
C GLY A 51 -11.67 22.17 0.98
N GLU A 52 -10.52 22.07 1.63
CA GLU A 52 -9.43 23.04 1.52
C GLU A 52 -8.54 22.73 0.29
N VAL A 53 -8.00 23.76 -0.34
CA VAL A 53 -6.95 23.62 -1.38
C VAL A 53 -5.60 23.51 -0.68
N THR A 54 -4.87 22.43 -0.97
CA THR A 54 -3.61 22.14 -0.29
C THR A 54 -2.39 22.79 -0.96
N GLY A 55 -2.51 23.12 -2.26
CA GLY A 55 -1.39 23.54 -3.10
C GLY A 55 -0.47 22.38 -3.55
N GLU A 56 -0.76 21.17 -3.13
CA GLU A 56 -0.09 19.96 -3.60
C GLU A 56 -0.97 19.30 -4.69
N PRO A 57 -0.56 19.32 -5.97
CA PRO A 57 -1.46 18.99 -7.08
C PRO A 57 -2.12 17.59 -6.98
N ALA A 58 -1.41 16.61 -6.46
CA ALA A 58 -1.93 15.25 -6.33
C ALA A 58 -3.00 15.14 -5.22
N PHE A 59 -2.87 15.91 -4.13
CA PHE A 59 -3.86 15.96 -3.05
C PHE A 59 -5.06 16.81 -3.47
N ASP A 60 -4.84 17.89 -4.20
CA ASP A 60 -5.93 18.67 -4.79
C ASP A 60 -6.69 17.85 -5.85
N ALA A 61 -6.01 16.93 -6.56
CA ALA A 61 -6.65 15.96 -7.46
C ALA A 61 -7.56 14.97 -6.70
N LEU A 62 -7.16 14.50 -5.50
CA LEU A 62 -8.05 13.74 -4.62
C LEU A 62 -9.28 14.58 -4.25
N GLY A 63 -9.10 15.86 -3.90
CA GLY A 63 -10.20 16.78 -3.60
C GLY A 63 -11.19 16.88 -4.76
N LEU A 64 -10.69 17.02 -5.98
CA LEU A 64 -11.54 17.02 -7.18
C LEU A 64 -12.28 15.69 -7.35
N LEU A 65 -11.61 14.55 -7.13
CA LEU A 65 -12.23 13.23 -7.19
C LEU A 65 -13.39 13.10 -6.18
N LEU A 66 -13.20 13.56 -4.95
CA LEU A 66 -14.22 13.51 -3.89
C LEU A 66 -15.46 14.39 -4.18
N THR A 67 -15.36 15.38 -5.08
CA THR A 67 -16.55 16.08 -5.55
C THR A 67 -17.43 15.26 -6.50
N GLU A 68 -16.87 14.23 -7.11
CA GLU A 68 -17.54 13.39 -8.12
C GLU A 68 -17.89 12.00 -7.63
N VAL A 69 -17.19 11.50 -6.60
CA VAL A 69 -17.32 10.16 -6.06
C VAL A 69 -17.27 10.23 -4.53
N ASP A 70 -18.29 9.69 -3.88
CA ASP A 70 -18.29 9.55 -2.43
C ASP A 70 -17.38 8.38 -2.03
N ILE A 71 -16.12 8.71 -1.67
CA ILE A 71 -15.17 7.74 -1.13
C ILE A 71 -15.14 7.95 0.39
N PRO A 72 -15.63 6.97 1.17
CA PRO A 72 -15.61 7.07 2.62
C PRO A 72 -14.19 7.27 3.16
N ARG A 73 -14.03 8.13 4.15
CA ARG A 73 -12.73 8.49 4.71
C ARG A 73 -11.92 7.25 5.15
N TRP A 74 -12.59 6.25 5.71
CA TRP A 74 -11.91 5.04 6.17
C TRP A 74 -11.18 4.28 5.05
N VAL A 75 -11.68 4.33 3.79
CA VAL A 75 -10.99 3.70 2.63
C VAL A 75 -9.65 4.37 2.39
N ILE A 76 -9.61 5.68 2.44
CA ILE A 76 -8.37 6.47 2.27
C ILE A 76 -7.43 6.27 3.46
N ASP A 77 -7.97 6.23 4.69
CA ASP A 77 -7.18 5.96 5.90
C ASP A 77 -6.53 4.57 5.86
N ASP A 78 -7.26 3.56 5.36
CA ASP A 78 -6.70 2.22 5.17
C ASP A 78 -5.53 2.19 4.17
N ILE A 79 -5.62 2.95 3.08
CA ILE A 79 -4.50 3.09 2.13
C ILE A 79 -3.31 3.79 2.80
N ILE A 80 -3.55 4.86 3.56
CA ILE A 80 -2.47 5.58 4.28
C ILE A 80 -1.83 4.67 5.34
N ALA A 81 -2.61 3.81 6.00
CA ALA A 81 -2.08 2.82 6.94
C ALA A 81 -1.09 1.85 6.27
N GLY A 82 -1.27 1.53 4.98
CA GLY A 82 -0.31 0.76 4.19
C GLY A 82 1.03 1.49 4.07
N PHE A 83 1.02 2.76 3.68
CA PHE A 83 2.23 3.58 3.62
C PHE A 83 2.93 3.70 4.99
N ALA A 84 2.16 3.78 6.09
CA ALA A 84 2.72 3.82 7.43
C ALA A 84 3.45 2.53 7.81
N LEU A 85 2.94 1.37 7.38
CA LEU A 85 3.61 0.08 7.59
C LEU A 85 4.93 -0.01 6.81
N ASP A 86 4.96 0.46 5.57
CA ASP A 86 6.19 0.48 4.76
C ASP A 86 7.23 1.45 5.36
N ALA A 87 6.78 2.57 5.93
CA ALA A 87 7.65 3.53 6.60
C ALA A 87 8.34 2.98 7.87
N ASP A 88 7.70 2.04 8.57
CA ASP A 88 8.18 1.45 9.84
C ASP A 88 9.09 0.23 9.66
N ASP A 89 9.51 -0.10 8.43
CA ASP A 89 10.30 -1.31 8.16
C ASP A 89 9.60 -2.58 8.67
N TRP A 90 8.28 -2.57 8.56
CA TRP A 90 7.40 -3.58 9.12
C TRP A 90 7.63 -4.97 8.52
N ARG A 91 7.58 -6.00 9.38
CA ARG A 91 7.74 -7.40 8.97
C ARG A 91 6.59 -8.25 9.55
N PRO A 92 5.92 -9.09 8.74
CA PRO A 92 4.82 -9.93 9.22
C PRO A 92 5.33 -11.02 10.17
N ARG A 93 4.63 -11.20 11.29
CA ARG A 93 4.89 -12.32 12.22
C ARG A 93 4.10 -13.54 11.84
N SER A 94 2.89 -13.33 11.31
CA SER A 94 1.93 -14.37 10.95
C SER A 94 1.35 -14.13 9.56
N GLU A 95 0.69 -15.16 8.98
CA GLU A 95 -0.10 -15.04 7.76
C GLU A 95 -1.17 -13.94 7.88
N LYS A 96 -1.81 -13.84 9.05
CA LYS A 96 -2.79 -12.79 9.32
C LYS A 96 -2.19 -11.39 9.21
N ASP A 97 -0.95 -11.20 9.68
CA ASP A 97 -0.26 -9.92 9.54
C ASP A 97 0.04 -9.63 8.07
N LEU A 98 0.49 -10.63 7.31
CA LEU A 98 0.74 -10.50 5.88
C LEU A 98 -0.53 -10.12 5.13
N LEU A 99 -1.65 -10.81 5.38
CA LEU A 99 -2.93 -10.51 4.74
C LEU A 99 -3.43 -9.10 5.09
N ARG A 100 -3.25 -8.67 6.35
CA ARG A 100 -3.58 -7.30 6.77
C ARG A 100 -2.74 -6.26 6.01
N TYR A 101 -1.44 -6.48 5.89
CA TYR A 101 -0.56 -5.63 5.08
C TYR A 101 -1.04 -5.56 3.62
N CYS A 102 -1.25 -6.72 2.98
CA CYS A 102 -1.74 -6.78 1.60
C CYS A 102 -3.09 -6.06 1.42
N TYR A 103 -3.96 -6.12 2.44
CA TYR A 103 -5.21 -5.35 2.43
C TYR A 103 -4.93 -3.85 2.39
N HIS A 104 -4.09 -3.32 3.27
CA HIS A 104 -3.82 -1.88 3.33
C HIS A 104 -3.13 -1.36 2.07
N VAL A 105 -2.10 -2.06 1.56
CA VAL A 105 -1.33 -1.57 0.41
C VAL A 105 -2.00 -1.81 -0.95
N ALA A 106 -2.95 -2.75 -1.04
CA ALA A 106 -3.58 -3.10 -2.31
C ALA A 106 -5.08 -3.37 -2.22
N GLY A 107 -5.57 -4.06 -1.19
CA GLY A 107 -7.00 -4.34 -1.01
C GLY A 107 -7.83 -3.08 -0.89
N ALA A 108 -7.43 -2.14 -0.04
CA ALA A 108 -8.10 -0.84 0.13
C ALA A 108 -8.07 -0.01 -1.17
N VAL A 109 -6.98 -0.09 -1.95
CA VAL A 109 -6.91 0.51 -3.29
C VAL A 109 -7.93 -0.14 -4.23
N GLY A 110 -8.11 -1.47 -4.16
CA GLY A 110 -9.15 -2.20 -4.90
C GLY A 110 -10.55 -1.68 -4.57
N VAL A 111 -10.86 -1.49 -3.28
CA VAL A 111 -12.14 -0.92 -2.82
C VAL A 111 -12.32 0.52 -3.35
N ALA A 112 -11.31 1.38 -3.19
CA ALA A 112 -11.36 2.75 -3.73
C ALA A 112 -11.59 2.76 -5.25
N MET A 113 -10.96 1.84 -5.98
CA MET A 113 -11.13 1.70 -7.43
C MET A 113 -12.54 1.24 -7.80
N ALA A 114 -13.16 0.33 -7.03
CA ALA A 114 -14.55 -0.09 -7.25
C ALA A 114 -15.52 1.09 -7.11
N LEU A 115 -15.35 1.92 -6.07
CA LEU A 115 -16.14 3.15 -5.86
C LEU A 115 -15.95 4.13 -7.03
N VAL A 116 -14.73 4.35 -7.48
CA VAL A 116 -14.40 5.21 -8.62
C VAL A 116 -15.03 4.72 -9.92
N MET A 117 -15.18 3.41 -10.08
CA MET A 117 -15.87 2.79 -11.22
C MET A 117 -17.40 2.86 -11.11
N GLY A 118 -17.93 3.27 -9.97
CA GLY A 118 -19.36 3.50 -9.75
C GLY A 118 -20.09 2.31 -9.13
N ILE A 119 -19.37 1.43 -8.43
CA ILE A 119 -19.98 0.39 -7.61
C ILE A 119 -20.62 1.07 -6.39
N ASP A 120 -21.83 0.61 -6.03
CA ASP A 120 -22.55 1.08 -4.86
C ASP A 120 -21.77 0.72 -3.58
N PRO A 121 -21.50 1.68 -2.68
CA PRO A 121 -20.86 1.40 -1.39
C PRO A 121 -21.57 0.34 -0.54
N GLU A 122 -22.89 0.17 -0.70
CA GLU A 122 -23.69 -0.85 0.00
C GLU A 122 -23.56 -2.24 -0.64
N ASP A 123 -22.98 -2.37 -1.85
CA ASP A 123 -22.69 -3.68 -2.47
C ASP A 123 -21.42 -4.30 -1.85
N GLN A 124 -21.56 -4.75 -0.60
CA GLN A 124 -20.48 -5.34 0.18
C GLN A 124 -19.83 -6.52 -0.56
N HIS A 125 -20.64 -7.34 -1.25
CA HIS A 125 -20.13 -8.49 -1.99
C HIS A 125 -19.13 -8.08 -3.10
N THR A 126 -19.42 -7.02 -3.85
CA THR A 126 -18.50 -6.52 -4.88
C THR A 126 -17.30 -5.82 -4.25
N MET A 127 -17.47 -5.11 -3.12
CA MET A 127 -16.37 -4.49 -2.38
C MET A 127 -15.40 -5.54 -1.83
N ASP A 128 -15.89 -6.62 -1.23
CA ASP A 128 -15.06 -7.72 -0.75
C ASP A 128 -14.23 -8.35 -1.88
N ARG A 129 -14.84 -8.58 -3.05
CA ARG A 129 -14.13 -9.11 -4.23
C ARG A 129 -13.09 -8.15 -4.80
N ALA A 130 -13.34 -6.84 -4.72
CA ALA A 130 -12.38 -5.84 -5.13
C ALA A 130 -11.17 -5.82 -4.18
N ALA A 131 -11.41 -5.95 -2.87
CA ALA A 131 -10.36 -6.10 -1.87
C ALA A 131 -9.55 -7.40 -2.11
N ASP A 132 -10.23 -8.54 -2.28
CA ASP A 132 -9.59 -9.84 -2.55
C ASP A 132 -8.70 -9.81 -3.79
N LEU A 133 -9.14 -9.13 -4.85
CA LEU A 133 -8.34 -8.95 -6.06
C LEU A 133 -7.06 -8.15 -5.77
N GLY A 134 -7.17 -7.08 -4.98
CA GLY A 134 -6.01 -6.31 -4.54
C GLY A 134 -5.04 -7.15 -3.71
N LEU A 135 -5.55 -7.92 -2.74
CA LEU A 135 -4.75 -8.86 -1.94
C LEU A 135 -4.01 -9.86 -2.84
N ALA A 136 -4.71 -10.47 -3.80
CA ALA A 136 -4.13 -11.45 -4.71
C ALA A 136 -2.99 -10.86 -5.54
N PHE A 137 -3.14 -9.63 -6.04
CA PHE A 137 -2.07 -8.93 -6.75
C PHE A 137 -0.85 -8.67 -5.84
N GLN A 138 -1.07 -8.24 -4.60
CA GLN A 138 0.03 -7.96 -3.69
C GLN A 138 0.76 -9.24 -3.26
N LEU A 139 0.03 -10.31 -2.97
CA LEU A 139 0.64 -11.61 -2.69
C LEU A 139 1.47 -12.12 -3.89
N ALA A 140 0.97 -11.93 -5.12
CA ALA A 140 1.72 -12.29 -6.33
C ALA A 140 2.99 -11.44 -6.51
N ASN A 141 2.93 -10.13 -6.18
CA ASN A 141 4.11 -9.25 -6.19
C ASN A 141 5.13 -9.72 -5.15
N ILE A 142 4.73 -9.97 -3.91
CA ILE A 142 5.62 -10.47 -2.85
C ILE A 142 6.27 -11.79 -3.28
N ALA A 143 5.49 -12.73 -3.83
CA ALA A 143 6.03 -14.01 -4.30
C ALA A 143 7.02 -13.86 -5.46
N ARG A 144 6.78 -12.91 -6.36
CA ARG A 144 7.68 -12.61 -7.49
C ARG A 144 8.97 -11.95 -7.02
N ASP A 145 8.88 -11.03 -6.08
CA ASP A 145 9.95 -10.08 -5.77
C ASP A 145 10.79 -10.48 -4.52
N VAL A 146 10.59 -11.70 -3.97
CA VAL A 146 11.30 -12.21 -2.77
C VAL A 146 12.81 -11.97 -2.81
N ALA A 147 13.44 -12.15 -3.98
CA ALA A 147 14.89 -11.98 -4.12
C ALA A 147 15.30 -10.50 -4.19
N GLU A 148 14.49 -9.69 -4.83
CA GLU A 148 14.70 -8.24 -4.95
C GLU A 148 14.50 -7.57 -3.59
N ASP A 149 13.41 -7.90 -2.89
CA ASP A 149 13.11 -7.44 -1.53
C ASP A 149 14.25 -7.80 -0.55
N ALA A 150 14.74 -9.03 -0.61
CA ALA A 150 15.85 -9.46 0.22
C ALA A 150 17.13 -8.64 -0.03
N SER A 151 17.37 -8.21 -1.28
CA SER A 151 18.52 -7.36 -1.63
C SER A 151 18.40 -5.94 -1.05
N ALA A 152 17.18 -5.50 -0.79
CA ALA A 152 16.83 -4.24 -0.15
C ALA A 152 16.63 -4.36 1.38
N ASP A 153 17.02 -5.50 1.97
CA ASP A 153 16.80 -5.86 3.39
C ASP A 153 15.32 -5.89 3.79
N ARG A 154 14.43 -6.12 2.86
CA ARG A 154 12.98 -6.28 3.08
C ARG A 154 12.61 -7.76 3.08
N CYS A 155 11.66 -8.16 3.93
CA CYS A 155 11.15 -9.53 3.97
C CYS A 155 9.66 -9.52 4.35
N TYR A 156 8.81 -9.83 3.39
CA TYR A 156 7.36 -9.93 3.58
C TYR A 156 6.87 -11.36 3.87
N LEU A 157 7.81 -12.33 3.98
CA LEU A 157 7.44 -13.69 4.37
C LEU A 157 7.17 -13.74 5.88
N PRO A 158 6.03 -14.30 6.34
CA PRO A 158 5.73 -14.45 7.75
C PRO A 158 6.82 -15.20 8.52
N VAL A 159 7.17 -14.69 9.70
CA VAL A 159 8.17 -15.34 10.56
C VAL A 159 7.75 -16.76 10.89
N GLU A 160 6.47 -17.03 11.14
CA GLU A 160 5.96 -18.37 11.40
C GLU A 160 6.25 -19.36 10.27
N TRP A 161 6.12 -18.95 8.98
CA TRP A 161 6.46 -19.78 7.83
C TRP A 161 7.97 -20.08 7.76
N LEU A 162 8.80 -19.08 8.04
CA LEU A 162 10.25 -19.26 8.07
C LEU A 162 10.66 -20.23 9.17
N VAL A 163 10.02 -20.16 10.34
CA VAL A 163 10.25 -21.10 11.45
C VAL A 163 9.81 -22.52 11.09
N GLU A 164 8.63 -22.70 10.50
CA GLU A 164 8.14 -24.01 10.04
C GLU A 164 9.07 -24.66 9.00
N MET A 165 9.70 -23.83 8.17
CA MET A 165 10.66 -24.29 7.15
C MET A 165 12.11 -24.42 7.69
N ASP A 166 12.37 -24.22 8.99
CA ASP A 166 13.69 -24.16 9.59
C ASP A 166 14.64 -23.20 8.85
N ILE A 167 14.14 -22.03 8.46
CA ILE A 167 14.92 -20.98 7.81
C ILE A 167 15.29 -19.93 8.85
N PRO A 168 16.60 -19.72 9.16
CA PRO A 168 17.01 -18.69 10.10
C PRO A 168 16.68 -17.27 9.58
N PRO A 169 16.44 -16.29 10.46
CA PRO A 169 16.20 -14.91 10.08
C PRO A 169 17.27 -14.38 9.11
N GLY A 170 16.83 -13.70 8.05
CA GLY A 170 17.70 -13.12 7.02
C GLY A 170 18.37 -14.14 6.08
N GLN A 171 18.09 -15.44 6.21
CA GLN A 171 18.75 -16.48 5.40
C GLN A 171 17.80 -17.11 4.34
N HIS A 172 16.61 -16.59 4.15
CA HIS A 172 15.63 -17.16 3.20
C HIS A 172 16.16 -17.23 1.76
N MET A 173 17.08 -16.35 1.36
CA MET A 173 17.71 -16.38 0.03
C MET A 173 19.04 -17.15 -0.02
N HIS A 174 19.55 -17.63 1.13
CA HIS A 174 20.78 -18.45 1.16
C HIS A 174 20.57 -19.75 0.38
N PRO A 175 21.53 -20.19 -0.48
CA PRO A 175 21.39 -21.37 -1.33
C PRO A 175 20.96 -22.66 -0.61
N ALA A 176 21.34 -22.82 0.67
CA ALA A 176 20.95 -23.97 1.48
C ALA A 176 19.46 -23.99 1.86
N PHE A 177 18.80 -22.82 1.95
CA PHE A 177 17.41 -22.69 2.42
C PHE A 177 16.43 -22.33 1.31
N ARG A 178 16.90 -21.65 0.26
CA ARG A 178 16.06 -21.22 -0.88
C ARG A 178 15.17 -22.33 -1.46
N PRO A 179 15.62 -23.60 -1.60
CA PRO A 179 14.75 -24.66 -2.11
C PRO A 179 13.52 -24.93 -1.22
N ARG A 180 13.57 -24.56 0.07
CA ARG A 180 12.44 -24.74 1.00
C ARG A 180 11.30 -23.77 0.75
N LEU A 181 11.57 -22.63 0.08
CA LEU A 181 10.55 -21.63 -0.31
C LEU A 181 9.73 -22.06 -1.55
N ALA A 182 10.13 -23.11 -2.25
CA ALA A 182 9.50 -23.56 -3.49
C ALA A 182 8.46 -24.70 -3.28
N VAL A 183 8.08 -24.97 -2.03
CA VAL A 183 7.10 -26.02 -1.66
C VAL A 183 5.66 -25.39 -1.53
#